data_9b036b073a1425547a659c4c991c384b
#
_entry.id   9b036b073a1425547a659c4c991c384b
#
_cell.length_a   1.000
_cell.length_b   1.000
_cell.length_c   1.000
_cell.angle_alpha   90.00
_cell.angle_beta   90.00
_cell.angle_gamma   90.00
#
_symmetry.space_group_name_H-M   'P 1'
#
loop_
_entity.id
_entity.type
_entity.pdbx_description
1 polymer ?
#
loop_
_entity_poly.entity_id
_entity_poly.type
_entity_poly.pdbx_seq_one_letter_code
_entity_poly.pdbx_strand_id
1 'polypeptide(L)'
;ALSSAASDVYKRQMMDEAVALAKESDVAIMVLGGNEKTVREEYSRTNLDLCGRQEKLLQAVYATGKPVILLLVDGRAATINWAERYIPGIVHAWFPGEFMGDAVAQVLFGDYNPGGKLAVTFPRSVGQIPFAFPFKPGSDSKGFVRVTGTLYPFGYGLSYTTFAYSDLKIENPVIGVQGSVKLSCKVKNTGKVAGDEVVQLYLHDEMSSVTTYVKVLRGFERIHLEPGEEKVIDFVLTPQELG
;
A
#
# COMPACT_ATOMS: atom_id res chain seq x y z
N ALA A 1 35.07 7.21 -20.33
CA ALA A 1 34.65 5.94 -20.93
C ALA A 1 35.11 4.72 -20.11
N LEU A 2 36.37 4.68 -19.66
CA LEU A 2 36.90 3.57 -18.82
C LEU A 2 36.26 3.49 -17.44
N SER A 3 35.90 4.62 -16.83
CA SER A 3 35.23 4.62 -15.52
C SER A 3 33.79 4.10 -15.58
N SER A 4 33.07 4.34 -16.68
CA SER A 4 31.71 3.82 -16.87
C SER A 4 31.69 2.31 -17.14
N ALA A 5 32.64 1.80 -17.92
CA ALA A 5 32.78 0.38 -18.20
C ALA A 5 33.16 -0.43 -16.94
N ALA A 6 34.13 0.08 -16.16
CA ALA A 6 34.53 -0.54 -14.90
C ALA A 6 33.36 -0.55 -13.89
N SER A 7 32.59 0.53 -13.80
CA SER A 7 31.38 0.59 -12.97
C SER A 7 30.30 -0.42 -13.41
N ASP A 8 30.16 -0.64 -14.71
CA ASP A 8 29.16 -1.60 -15.23
C ASP A 8 29.61 -3.05 -15.05
N VAL A 9 30.90 -3.35 -15.17
CA VAL A 9 31.45 -4.69 -14.84
C VAL A 9 31.24 -5.00 -13.34
N TYR A 10 31.59 -4.08 -12.45
CA TYR A 10 31.39 -4.22 -11.02
C TYR A 10 29.92 -4.45 -10.65
N LYS A 11 29.01 -3.67 -11.26
CA LYS A 11 27.56 -3.86 -11.03
C LYS A 11 27.04 -5.21 -11.54
N ARG A 12 27.59 -5.76 -12.62
CA ARG A 12 27.25 -7.10 -13.10
C ARG A 12 27.73 -8.15 -12.10
N GLN A 13 28.97 -8.06 -11.67
CA GLN A 13 29.56 -8.99 -10.70
C GLN A 13 28.75 -9.05 -9.41
N MET A 14 28.34 -7.89 -8.86
CA MET A 14 27.46 -7.84 -7.68
C MET A 14 26.10 -8.51 -7.93
N MET A 15 25.55 -8.40 -9.13
CA MET A 15 24.29 -9.08 -9.47
C MET A 15 24.46 -10.60 -9.53
N ASP A 16 25.57 -11.05 -10.13
CA ASP A 16 25.88 -12.49 -10.24
C ASP A 16 26.11 -13.12 -8.85
N GLU A 17 26.80 -12.41 -7.96
CA GLU A 17 26.99 -12.80 -6.56
C GLU A 17 25.65 -12.91 -5.81
N ALA A 18 24.77 -11.92 -5.96
CA ALA A 18 23.44 -11.95 -5.32
C ALA A 18 22.57 -13.11 -5.84
N VAL A 19 22.64 -13.40 -7.15
CA VAL A 19 21.93 -14.53 -7.76
C VAL A 19 22.50 -15.87 -7.26
N ALA A 20 23.84 -15.97 -7.14
CA ALA A 20 24.45 -17.18 -6.59
C ALA A 20 24.04 -17.43 -5.14
N LEU A 21 24.07 -16.39 -4.31
CA LEU A 21 23.63 -16.46 -2.91
C LEU A 21 22.14 -16.85 -2.81
N ALA A 22 21.28 -16.28 -3.66
CA ALA A 22 19.86 -16.62 -3.68
C ALA A 22 19.62 -18.10 -4.02
N LYS A 23 20.40 -18.67 -4.94
CA LYS A 23 20.29 -20.11 -5.29
C LYS A 23 20.62 -21.04 -4.12
N GLU A 24 21.51 -20.64 -3.23
CA GLU A 24 21.93 -21.40 -2.05
C GLU A 24 21.01 -21.18 -0.84
N SER A 25 20.12 -20.18 -0.90
CA SER A 25 19.21 -19.81 0.18
C SER A 25 17.85 -20.50 0.05
N ASP A 26 17.13 -20.64 1.15
CA ASP A 26 15.74 -21.12 1.15
C ASP A 26 14.74 -20.04 0.73
N VAL A 27 15.01 -18.80 1.12
CA VAL A 27 14.19 -17.60 0.82
C VAL A 27 15.11 -16.41 0.56
N ALA A 28 14.79 -15.58 -0.40
CA ALA A 28 15.46 -14.31 -0.66
C ALA A 28 14.62 -13.14 -0.18
N ILE A 29 15.10 -12.38 0.79
CA ILE A 29 14.49 -11.12 1.24
C ILE A 29 15.21 -9.99 0.53
N MET A 30 14.54 -9.35 -0.41
CA MET A 30 15.10 -8.27 -1.23
C MET A 30 14.74 -6.91 -0.63
N VAL A 31 15.70 -6.25 0.02
CA VAL A 31 15.52 -4.90 0.57
C VAL A 31 15.86 -3.89 -0.52
N LEU A 32 14.86 -3.26 -1.07
CA LEU A 32 14.96 -2.32 -2.19
C LEU A 32 14.22 -1.01 -1.88
N GLY A 33 14.44 0.01 -2.70
CA GLY A 33 13.74 1.30 -2.56
C GLY A 33 14.67 2.49 -2.69
N GLY A 34 14.35 3.54 -1.94
CA GLY A 34 15.10 4.79 -1.93
C GLY A 34 16.08 4.88 -0.77
N ASN A 35 17.01 5.81 -0.90
CA ASN A 35 17.96 6.15 0.14
C ASN A 35 18.17 7.68 0.17
N GLU A 36 19.02 8.16 1.06
CA GLU A 36 19.32 9.58 1.23
C GLU A 36 19.75 10.29 -0.08
N LYS A 37 20.36 9.58 -1.03
CA LYS A 37 20.77 10.14 -2.33
C LYS A 37 19.66 10.17 -3.37
N THR A 38 18.56 9.49 -3.14
CA THR A 38 17.49 9.30 -4.14
C THR A 38 16.13 9.77 -3.67
N VAL A 39 15.92 9.90 -2.35
CA VAL A 39 14.63 10.25 -1.73
C VAL A 39 14.88 11.22 -0.57
N ARG A 40 14.91 12.50 -0.86
CA ARG A 40 14.95 13.57 0.13
C ARG A 40 14.40 14.87 -0.47
N GLU A 41 14.27 15.90 0.35
CA GLU A 41 13.91 17.24 -0.08
C GLU A 41 14.82 17.71 -1.22
N GLU A 42 14.27 18.46 -2.18
CA GLU A 42 14.94 18.95 -3.40
C GLU A 42 15.40 17.89 -4.41
N TYR A 43 15.28 16.60 -4.08
CA TYR A 43 15.63 15.51 -5.01
C TYR A 43 14.43 15.08 -5.83
N SER A 44 14.04 15.92 -6.79
CA SER A 44 13.00 15.60 -7.77
C SER A 44 13.41 14.45 -8.69
N ARG A 45 12.43 13.64 -9.09
CA ARG A 45 12.62 12.50 -9.98
C ARG A 45 11.68 12.62 -11.19
N THR A 46 12.14 12.14 -12.33
CA THR A 46 11.36 12.10 -13.58
C THR A 46 10.48 10.85 -13.69
N ASN A 47 10.66 9.87 -12.80
CA ASN A 47 9.84 8.66 -12.71
C ASN A 47 9.71 8.21 -11.25
N LEU A 48 8.82 7.25 -10.99
CA LEU A 48 8.61 6.63 -9.68
C LEU A 48 9.11 5.18 -9.62
N ASP A 49 9.84 4.72 -10.63
CA ASP A 49 10.38 3.36 -10.66
C ASP A 49 11.45 3.15 -9.58
N LEU A 50 11.74 1.92 -9.25
CA LEU A 50 12.88 1.58 -8.40
C LEU A 50 14.17 2.12 -8.98
N CYS A 51 15.03 2.68 -8.12
CA CYS A 51 16.23 3.38 -8.56
C CYS A 51 17.24 2.44 -9.23
N GLY A 52 17.86 2.92 -10.30
CA GLY A 52 18.99 2.25 -10.94
C GLY A 52 18.64 0.87 -11.50
N ARG A 53 19.30 -0.18 -11.02
CA ARG A 53 19.12 -1.56 -11.50
C ARG A 53 18.34 -2.45 -10.51
N GLN A 54 17.68 -1.89 -9.53
CA GLN A 54 17.00 -2.65 -8.48
C GLN A 54 15.95 -3.61 -9.03
N GLU A 55 15.11 -3.19 -9.97
CA GLU A 55 14.12 -4.07 -10.58
C GLU A 55 14.78 -5.21 -11.36
N LYS A 56 15.90 -4.93 -12.10
CA LYS A 56 16.65 -5.99 -12.80
C LYS A 56 17.25 -7.00 -11.85
N LEU A 57 17.74 -6.57 -10.69
CA LEU A 57 18.25 -7.45 -9.65
C LEU A 57 17.12 -8.31 -9.08
N LEU A 58 15.97 -7.72 -8.78
CA LEU A 58 14.80 -8.44 -8.29
C LEU A 58 14.35 -9.51 -9.30
N GLN A 59 14.30 -9.18 -10.58
CA GLN A 59 13.96 -10.09 -11.66
C GLN A 59 14.97 -11.25 -11.77
N ALA A 60 16.27 -10.96 -11.65
CA ALA A 60 17.32 -11.97 -11.71
C ALA A 60 17.27 -12.94 -10.52
N VAL A 61 17.00 -12.43 -9.32
CA VAL A 61 16.82 -13.26 -8.12
C VAL A 61 15.53 -14.09 -8.23
N TYR A 62 14.43 -13.50 -8.68
CA TYR A 62 13.18 -14.23 -8.91
C TYR A 62 13.36 -15.38 -9.92
N ALA A 63 14.16 -15.17 -10.97
CA ALA A 63 14.44 -16.21 -11.98
C ALA A 63 15.21 -17.41 -11.44
N THR A 64 15.75 -17.37 -10.22
CA THR A 64 16.34 -18.54 -9.55
C THR A 64 15.31 -19.59 -9.14
N GLY A 65 14.02 -19.23 -9.12
CA GLY A 65 12.92 -20.07 -8.65
C GLY A 65 12.79 -20.19 -7.13
N LYS A 66 13.61 -19.44 -6.38
CA LYS A 66 13.50 -19.39 -4.92
C LYS A 66 12.37 -18.46 -4.50
N PRO A 67 11.72 -18.71 -3.36
CA PRO A 67 10.77 -17.74 -2.79
C PRO A 67 11.41 -16.38 -2.58
N VAL A 68 10.74 -15.32 -3.03
CA VAL A 68 11.23 -13.94 -2.90
C VAL A 68 10.21 -13.11 -2.13
N ILE A 69 10.69 -12.39 -1.13
CA ILE A 69 9.95 -11.34 -0.42
C ILE A 69 10.59 -10.00 -0.77
N LEU A 70 9.78 -9.04 -1.22
CA LEU A 70 10.23 -7.67 -1.46
C LEU A 70 9.92 -6.81 -0.23
N LEU A 71 10.95 -6.31 0.42
CA LEU A 71 10.87 -5.27 1.43
C LEU A 71 11.21 -3.92 0.81
N LEU A 72 10.22 -3.06 0.67
CA LEU A 72 10.41 -1.70 0.20
C LEU A 72 10.69 -0.75 1.35
N VAL A 73 11.86 -0.11 1.32
CA VAL A 73 12.24 0.99 2.19
C VAL A 73 12.35 2.24 1.32
N ASP A 74 11.29 3.03 1.27
CA ASP A 74 11.20 4.19 0.37
C ASP A 74 10.28 5.27 0.97
N GLY A 75 10.58 6.52 0.68
CA GLY A 75 9.72 7.67 1.03
C GLY A 75 8.68 8.02 -0.05
N ARG A 76 8.53 7.20 -1.09
CA ARG A 76 7.63 7.46 -2.23
C ARG A 76 6.81 6.23 -2.59
N ALA A 77 5.65 6.47 -3.20
CA ALA A 77 4.83 5.43 -3.82
C ALA A 77 5.48 4.99 -5.13
N ALA A 78 6.29 3.94 -5.10
CA ALA A 78 7.01 3.45 -6.27
C ALA A 78 6.10 2.71 -7.27
N THR A 79 6.39 2.84 -8.58
CA THR A 79 5.71 2.11 -9.65
C THR A 79 6.32 0.71 -9.79
N ILE A 80 5.88 -0.22 -8.95
CA ILE A 80 6.41 -1.59 -8.86
C ILE A 80 5.54 -2.62 -9.60
N ASN A 81 5.06 -2.29 -10.80
CA ASN A 81 4.11 -3.12 -11.55
C ASN A 81 4.61 -4.55 -11.79
N TRP A 82 5.90 -4.73 -12.04
CA TRP A 82 6.47 -6.05 -12.23
C TRP A 82 6.45 -6.85 -10.92
N ALA A 83 6.87 -6.22 -9.82
CA ALA A 83 6.90 -6.86 -8.51
C ALA A 83 5.47 -7.23 -8.04
N GLU A 84 4.48 -6.36 -8.20
CA GLU A 84 3.07 -6.63 -7.89
C GLU A 84 2.57 -7.89 -8.58
N ARG A 85 2.99 -8.12 -9.82
CA ARG A 85 2.54 -9.26 -10.61
C ARG A 85 3.22 -10.58 -10.25
N TYR A 86 4.49 -10.55 -9.84
CA TYR A 86 5.32 -11.76 -9.74
C TYR A 86 5.82 -12.06 -8.33
N ILE A 87 5.90 -11.09 -7.45
CA ILE A 87 6.42 -11.27 -6.09
C ILE A 87 5.27 -11.55 -5.13
N PRO A 88 5.24 -12.72 -4.48
CA PRO A 88 4.10 -13.13 -3.67
C PRO A 88 3.99 -12.38 -2.34
N GLY A 89 5.08 -11.85 -1.81
CA GLY A 89 5.12 -11.08 -0.56
C GLY A 89 5.80 -9.73 -0.76
N ILE A 90 5.05 -8.65 -0.54
CA ILE A 90 5.58 -7.27 -0.62
C ILE A 90 5.26 -6.57 0.69
N VAL A 91 6.29 -6.11 1.39
CA VAL A 91 6.18 -5.29 2.60
C VAL A 91 6.69 -3.90 2.29
N HIS A 92 5.87 -2.88 2.46
CA HIS A 92 6.28 -1.49 2.33
C HIS A 92 6.48 -0.89 3.73
N ALA A 93 7.74 -0.69 4.10
CA ALA A 93 8.11 -0.23 5.45
C ALA A 93 8.20 1.29 5.57
N TRP A 94 8.16 2.06 4.47
CA TRP A 94 8.51 3.48 4.45
C TRP A 94 9.91 3.71 5.01
N PHE A 95 10.09 4.70 5.88
CA PHE A 95 11.31 4.93 6.67
C PHE A 95 10.96 4.76 8.15
N PRO A 96 10.99 3.54 8.69
CA PRO A 96 10.46 3.23 10.03
C PRO A 96 11.35 3.66 11.20
N GLY A 97 12.50 4.27 10.94
CA GLY A 97 13.36 4.80 11.97
C GLY A 97 14.31 3.77 12.61
N GLU A 98 14.72 4.02 13.84
CA GLU A 98 15.78 3.30 14.54
C GLU A 98 15.47 1.81 14.76
N PHE A 99 14.22 1.48 15.08
CA PHE A 99 13.78 0.11 15.37
C PHE A 99 13.29 -0.66 14.12
N MET A 100 13.68 -0.22 12.93
CA MET A 100 13.26 -0.84 11.67
C MET A 100 13.57 -2.34 11.63
N GLY A 101 14.75 -2.74 12.07
CA GLY A 101 15.18 -4.12 12.03
C GLY A 101 14.25 -5.04 12.82
N ASP A 102 13.94 -4.67 14.06
CA ASP A 102 13.05 -5.42 14.93
C ASP A 102 11.62 -5.47 14.40
N ALA A 103 11.08 -4.34 13.97
CA ALA A 103 9.73 -4.25 13.44
C ALA A 103 9.56 -5.09 12.16
N VAL A 104 10.53 -5.04 11.25
CA VAL A 104 10.51 -5.83 10.01
C VAL A 104 10.66 -7.32 10.30
N ALA A 105 11.56 -7.70 11.22
CA ALA A 105 11.73 -9.09 11.61
C ALA A 105 10.43 -9.67 12.20
N GLN A 106 9.79 -8.96 13.13
CA GLN A 106 8.51 -9.38 13.71
C GLN A 106 7.43 -9.61 12.65
N VAL A 107 7.34 -8.73 11.65
CA VAL A 107 6.41 -8.91 10.53
C VAL A 107 6.80 -10.12 9.68
N LEU A 108 8.07 -10.23 9.25
CA LEU A 108 8.50 -11.29 8.34
C LEU A 108 8.42 -12.70 8.96
N PHE A 109 8.64 -12.81 10.26
CA PHE A 109 8.58 -14.09 10.99
C PHE A 109 7.22 -14.36 11.63
N GLY A 110 6.28 -13.44 11.55
CA GLY A 110 4.89 -13.62 11.98
C GLY A 110 4.66 -13.37 13.48
N ASP A 111 5.63 -12.80 14.19
CA ASP A 111 5.48 -12.39 15.59
C ASP A 111 4.52 -11.19 15.72
N TYR A 112 4.39 -10.41 14.65
CA TYR A 112 3.45 -9.31 14.54
C TYR A 112 2.66 -9.41 13.23
N ASN A 113 1.33 -9.39 13.33
CA ASN A 113 0.43 -9.35 12.18
C ASN A 113 0.23 -7.91 11.72
N PRO A 114 0.69 -7.51 10.51
CA PRO A 114 0.58 -6.14 10.04
C PRO A 114 -0.88 -5.73 9.80
N GLY A 115 -1.31 -4.63 10.43
CA GLY A 115 -2.63 -4.02 10.23
C GLY A 115 -2.59 -2.68 9.48
N GLY A 116 -1.43 -2.24 9.02
CA GLY A 116 -1.25 -0.95 8.35
C GLY A 116 -1.98 -0.85 7.02
N LYS A 117 -2.53 0.34 6.74
CA LYS A 117 -3.16 0.67 5.45
C LYS A 117 -2.42 1.83 4.78
N LEU A 118 -2.34 1.82 3.46
CA LEU A 118 -1.67 2.86 2.70
C LEU A 118 -2.36 4.22 2.86
N ALA A 119 -1.60 5.22 3.27
CA ALA A 119 -2.06 6.61 3.40
C ALA A 119 -1.91 7.42 2.09
N VAL A 120 -1.45 6.78 1.01
CA VAL A 120 -1.30 7.36 -0.32
C VAL A 120 -1.68 6.35 -1.39
N THR A 121 -2.06 6.86 -2.56
CA THR A 121 -2.29 6.03 -3.75
C THR A 121 -0.96 5.64 -4.40
N PHE A 122 -0.79 4.38 -4.73
CA PHE A 122 0.34 3.91 -5.54
C PHE A 122 -0.07 3.92 -7.02
N PRO A 123 0.58 4.73 -7.87
CA PRO A 123 0.27 4.79 -9.29
C PRO A 123 0.92 3.64 -10.05
N ARG A 124 0.39 3.32 -11.22
CA ARG A 124 1.03 2.40 -12.18
C ARG A 124 2.06 3.10 -13.05
N SER A 125 2.01 4.42 -13.14
CA SER A 125 2.88 5.25 -13.97
C SER A 125 3.00 6.65 -13.41
N VAL A 126 4.17 7.25 -13.59
CA VAL A 126 4.41 8.67 -13.27
C VAL A 126 3.42 9.60 -13.98
N GLY A 127 2.92 9.24 -15.15
CA GLY A 127 1.90 9.99 -15.88
C GLY A 127 0.55 10.08 -15.17
N GLN A 128 0.34 9.31 -14.11
CA GLN A 128 -0.85 9.37 -13.27
C GLN A 128 -0.72 10.29 -12.05
N ILE A 129 0.38 11.00 -11.92
CA ILE A 129 0.54 12.01 -10.86
C ILE A 129 -0.38 13.16 -11.18
N PRO A 130 -1.32 13.53 -10.88
CA PRO A 130 -2.25 14.01 -9.89
C PRO A 130 -3.38 13.02 -9.54
N PHE A 131 -3.38 11.82 -10.05
CA PHE A 131 -4.36 10.81 -9.71
C PHE A 131 -4.08 10.25 -8.30
N ALA A 132 -4.48 10.99 -7.29
CA ALA A 132 -4.35 10.62 -5.89
C ALA A 132 -5.74 10.65 -5.22
N PHE A 133 -5.91 9.83 -4.20
CA PHE A 133 -7.11 9.87 -3.37
C PHE A 133 -7.11 11.15 -2.48
N PRO A 134 -8.25 11.84 -2.38
CA PRO A 134 -9.49 11.65 -3.11
C PRO A 134 -9.42 12.21 -4.54
N PHE A 135 -10.06 11.57 -5.50
CA PHE A 135 -10.08 12.00 -6.89
C PHE A 135 -11.50 12.26 -7.41
N LYS A 136 -11.61 13.12 -8.44
CA LYS A 136 -12.88 13.46 -9.09
C LYS A 136 -13.24 12.46 -10.18
N PRO A 137 -14.53 12.33 -10.55
CA PRO A 137 -14.95 11.50 -11.67
C PRO A 137 -14.18 11.85 -12.95
N GLY A 138 -13.79 10.83 -13.71
CA GLY A 138 -13.00 10.97 -14.93
C GLY A 138 -11.48 11.09 -14.73
N SER A 139 -11.01 11.29 -13.50
CA SER A 139 -9.55 11.33 -13.23
C SER A 139 -8.88 9.95 -13.34
N ASP A 140 -9.64 8.87 -13.27
CA ASP A 140 -9.15 7.49 -13.40
C ASP A 140 -8.93 7.05 -14.86
N SER A 141 -9.13 7.96 -15.82
CA SER A 141 -8.82 7.79 -17.25
C SER A 141 -9.43 6.56 -17.91
N LYS A 142 -10.59 6.10 -17.49
CA LYS A 142 -11.26 4.94 -18.09
C LYS A 142 -11.48 5.16 -19.60
N GLY A 143 -10.87 4.31 -20.41
CA GLY A 143 -11.21 4.12 -21.82
C GLY A 143 -10.31 4.83 -22.84
N PHE A 144 -9.49 5.83 -22.49
CA PHE A 144 -8.67 6.58 -23.47
C PHE A 144 -7.16 6.45 -23.29
N VAL A 145 -6.70 5.86 -22.20
CA VAL A 145 -5.28 5.68 -21.93
C VAL A 145 -4.96 4.21 -21.67
N ARG A 146 -3.73 3.84 -21.98
CA ARG A 146 -3.26 2.44 -21.82
C ARG A 146 -3.00 2.07 -20.35
N VAL A 147 -2.95 3.04 -19.45
CA VAL A 147 -2.71 2.85 -18.02
C VAL A 147 -3.93 3.34 -17.26
N THR A 148 -4.69 2.43 -16.68
CA THR A 148 -5.92 2.72 -15.93
C THR A 148 -5.85 2.16 -14.51
N GLY A 149 -6.56 2.80 -13.60
CA GLY A 149 -6.61 2.40 -12.20
C GLY A 149 -5.28 2.62 -11.45
N THR A 150 -5.30 2.31 -10.18
CA THR A 150 -4.13 2.40 -9.29
C THR A 150 -3.37 1.08 -9.26
N LEU A 151 -2.10 1.09 -8.88
CA LEU A 151 -1.39 -0.12 -8.50
C LEU A 151 -1.94 -0.63 -7.16
N TYR A 152 -1.92 0.25 -6.14
CA TYR A 152 -2.61 0.03 -4.88
C TYR A 152 -3.39 1.30 -4.51
N PRO A 153 -4.67 1.20 -4.15
CA PRO A 153 -5.46 2.36 -3.74
C PRO A 153 -5.07 2.84 -2.34
N PHE A 154 -5.40 4.10 -2.04
CA PHE A 154 -5.44 4.61 -0.68
C PHE A 154 -6.28 3.67 0.22
N GLY A 155 -5.83 3.43 1.44
CA GLY A 155 -6.51 2.56 2.39
C GLY A 155 -6.27 1.07 2.19
N TYR A 156 -5.50 0.67 1.17
CA TYR A 156 -5.16 -0.74 0.92
C TYR A 156 -4.12 -1.25 1.92
N GLY A 157 -4.28 -2.51 2.33
CA GLY A 157 -3.31 -3.23 3.15
C GLY A 157 -3.85 -4.61 3.50
N LEU A 158 -2.96 -5.60 3.49
CA LEU A 158 -3.28 -6.99 3.81
C LEU A 158 -2.92 -7.31 5.26
N SER A 159 -3.45 -8.42 5.75
CA SER A 159 -3.20 -8.98 7.08
C SER A 159 -2.89 -10.47 6.94
N TYR A 160 -2.31 -11.09 7.95
CA TYR A 160 -2.15 -12.55 8.04
C TYR A 160 -3.44 -13.25 8.46
N THR A 161 -4.49 -12.48 8.76
CA THR A 161 -5.85 -12.97 9.01
C THR A 161 -6.83 -12.36 8.02
N THR A 162 -8.09 -12.73 8.11
CA THR A 162 -9.17 -12.20 7.27
C THR A 162 -10.27 -11.61 8.11
N PHE A 163 -10.88 -10.53 7.62
CA PHE A 163 -11.99 -9.86 8.30
C PHE A 163 -13.24 -9.87 7.41
N ALA A 164 -14.38 -10.08 8.03
CA ALA A 164 -15.69 -9.97 7.39
C ALA A 164 -16.45 -8.78 7.97
N TYR A 165 -17.10 -8.03 7.09
CA TYR A 165 -17.95 -6.91 7.43
C TYR A 165 -19.42 -7.31 7.21
N SER A 166 -20.29 -6.98 8.16
CA SER A 166 -21.73 -7.28 8.08
C SER A 166 -22.55 -6.21 8.79
N ASP A 167 -23.88 -6.33 8.65
CA ASP A 167 -24.86 -5.56 9.40
C ASP A 167 -24.64 -4.04 9.40
N LEU A 168 -24.29 -3.47 8.22
CA LEU A 168 -24.24 -2.02 8.08
C LEU A 168 -25.64 -1.44 8.35
N LYS A 169 -25.74 -0.59 9.36
CA LYS A 169 -26.96 0.11 9.75
C LYS A 169 -26.73 1.61 9.70
N ILE A 170 -27.74 2.32 9.24
CA ILE A 170 -27.79 3.77 9.26
C ILE A 170 -29.01 4.15 10.10
N GLU A 171 -28.76 4.83 11.22
CA GLU A 171 -29.81 5.38 12.05
C GLU A 171 -30.29 6.70 11.45
N ASN A 172 -31.60 6.87 11.34
CA ASN A 172 -32.21 8.10 10.81
C ASN A 172 -31.62 8.51 9.43
N PRO A 173 -31.86 7.73 8.37
CA PRO A 173 -31.28 7.97 7.04
C PRO A 173 -31.76 9.28 6.37
N VAL A 174 -32.79 9.90 6.92
CA VAL A 174 -33.31 11.20 6.47
C VAL A 174 -33.08 12.22 7.57
N ILE A 175 -32.24 13.20 7.32
CA ILE A 175 -31.88 14.25 8.27
C ILE A 175 -32.04 15.63 7.66
N GLY A 176 -32.25 16.63 8.49
CA GLY A 176 -32.15 18.02 8.07
C GLY A 176 -30.70 18.49 7.93
N VAL A 177 -30.50 19.68 7.38
CA VAL A 177 -29.18 20.28 7.08
C VAL A 177 -28.25 20.33 8.31
N GLN A 178 -28.79 20.44 9.51
CA GLN A 178 -28.03 20.47 10.77
C GLN A 178 -28.05 19.13 11.50
N GLY A 179 -28.54 18.08 10.86
CA GLY A 179 -28.63 16.74 11.45
C GLY A 179 -27.31 15.97 11.38
N SER A 180 -27.19 14.97 12.23
CA SER A 180 -26.07 14.02 12.21
C SER A 180 -26.59 12.62 11.88
N VAL A 181 -25.78 11.83 11.24
CA VAL A 181 -26.08 10.43 10.90
C VAL A 181 -25.19 9.52 11.74
N LYS A 182 -25.81 8.55 12.41
CA LYS A 182 -25.09 7.46 13.06
C LYS A 182 -25.09 6.23 12.15
N LEU A 183 -23.93 5.61 12.05
CA LEU A 183 -23.73 4.37 11.31
C LEU A 183 -23.05 3.35 12.21
N SER A 184 -23.43 2.10 12.06
CA SER A 184 -22.73 1.00 12.71
C SER A 184 -22.51 -0.14 11.74
N CYS A 185 -21.42 -0.89 11.93
CA CYS A 185 -21.20 -2.15 11.23
C CYS A 185 -20.55 -3.16 12.18
N LYS A 186 -20.70 -4.43 11.88
CA LYS A 186 -19.98 -5.50 12.55
C LYS A 186 -18.73 -5.87 11.79
N VAL A 187 -17.63 -6.07 12.49
CA VAL A 187 -16.38 -6.58 11.95
C VAL A 187 -15.97 -7.82 12.73
N LYS A 188 -15.71 -8.91 12.01
CA LYS A 188 -15.36 -10.20 12.59
C LYS A 188 -14.02 -10.68 12.01
N ASN A 189 -13.14 -11.15 12.87
CA ASN A 189 -11.96 -11.90 12.45
C ASN A 189 -12.38 -13.31 12.05
N THR A 190 -12.31 -13.64 10.77
CA THR A 190 -12.70 -14.94 10.21
C THR A 190 -11.52 -15.87 9.99
N GLY A 191 -10.30 -15.39 10.24
CA GLY A 191 -9.07 -16.17 10.10
C GLY A 191 -8.65 -16.89 11.38
N LYS A 192 -7.40 -17.34 11.41
CA LYS A 192 -6.88 -18.22 12.46
C LYS A 192 -5.90 -17.53 13.41
N VAL A 193 -5.50 -16.31 13.14
CA VAL A 193 -4.57 -15.52 13.96
C VAL A 193 -5.22 -14.20 14.37
N ALA A 194 -4.82 -13.68 15.50
CA ALA A 194 -5.23 -12.36 15.95
C ALA A 194 -4.66 -11.28 15.01
N GLY A 195 -5.34 -10.16 14.92
CA GLY A 195 -4.87 -9.07 14.07
C GLY A 195 -5.64 -7.79 14.26
N ASP A 196 -5.00 -6.72 13.78
CA ASP A 196 -5.61 -5.41 13.74
C ASP A 196 -6.27 -5.16 12.38
N GLU A 197 -7.45 -4.60 12.40
CA GLU A 197 -8.11 -4.05 11.21
C GLU A 197 -8.31 -2.55 11.38
N VAL A 198 -8.13 -1.82 10.29
CA VAL A 198 -8.49 -0.40 10.21
C VAL A 198 -9.80 -0.30 9.43
N VAL A 199 -10.89 -0.17 10.18
CA VAL A 199 -12.23 0.05 9.62
C VAL A 199 -12.31 1.45 9.05
N GLN A 200 -12.66 1.59 7.79
CA GLN A 200 -12.65 2.86 7.08
C GLN A 200 -14.06 3.20 6.58
N LEU A 201 -14.55 4.38 6.93
CA LEU A 201 -15.83 4.91 6.47
C LEU A 201 -15.60 5.89 5.32
N TYR A 202 -16.15 5.56 4.15
CA TYR A 202 -16.10 6.41 2.98
C TYR A 202 -17.50 6.94 2.65
N LEU A 203 -17.57 8.23 2.32
CA LEU A 203 -18.78 8.89 1.85
C LEU A 203 -18.67 9.17 0.35
N HIS A 204 -19.73 8.87 -0.38
CA HIS A 204 -19.96 9.27 -1.77
C HIS A 204 -21.21 10.14 -1.82
N ASP A 205 -21.09 11.31 -2.45
CA ASP A 205 -22.22 12.20 -2.73
C ASP A 205 -22.72 11.92 -4.16
N GLU A 206 -23.95 11.40 -4.25
CA GLU A 206 -24.54 11.02 -5.55
C GLU A 206 -25.10 12.19 -6.33
N MET A 207 -25.52 13.25 -5.64
CA MET A 207 -26.13 14.44 -6.28
C MET A 207 -25.62 15.74 -5.66
N SER A 208 -24.72 16.40 -6.35
CA SER A 208 -24.13 17.67 -5.94
C SER A 208 -24.29 18.75 -7.01
N SER A 209 -24.39 20.01 -6.59
CA SER A 209 -24.43 21.17 -7.50
C SER A 209 -23.08 21.44 -8.18
N VAL A 210 -22.00 20.84 -7.70
CA VAL A 210 -20.63 20.94 -8.23
C VAL A 210 -20.02 19.56 -8.33
N THR A 211 -18.98 19.38 -9.15
CA THR A 211 -18.29 18.10 -9.23
C THR A 211 -17.53 17.82 -7.94
N THR A 212 -18.00 16.82 -7.19
CA THR A 212 -17.40 16.34 -5.96
C THR A 212 -16.44 15.17 -6.23
N TYR A 213 -15.76 14.69 -5.20
CA TYR A 213 -14.91 13.51 -5.27
C TYR A 213 -15.74 12.22 -5.41
N VAL A 214 -15.18 11.21 -6.07
CA VAL A 214 -15.82 9.89 -6.18
C VAL A 214 -16.14 9.29 -4.81
N LYS A 215 -15.26 9.47 -3.85
CA LYS A 215 -15.50 9.21 -2.43
C LYS A 215 -14.44 9.90 -1.58
N VAL A 216 -14.77 10.18 -0.34
CA VAL A 216 -13.86 10.76 0.65
C VAL A 216 -13.87 9.92 1.91
N LEU A 217 -12.72 9.81 2.58
CA LEU A 217 -12.64 9.18 3.91
C LEU A 217 -13.21 10.15 4.95
N ARG A 218 -14.21 9.71 5.70
CA ARG A 218 -14.87 10.51 6.74
C ARG A 218 -14.67 9.96 8.16
N GLY A 219 -14.20 8.74 8.28
CA GLY A 219 -13.87 8.15 9.57
C GLY A 219 -13.03 6.90 9.43
N PHE A 220 -12.28 6.59 10.45
CA PHE A 220 -11.61 5.30 10.56
C PHE A 220 -11.40 4.95 12.04
N GLU A 221 -11.37 3.64 12.30
CA GLU A 221 -11.09 3.11 13.63
C GLU A 221 -10.19 1.88 13.50
N ARG A 222 -9.12 1.83 14.29
CA ARG A 222 -8.26 0.65 14.39
C ARG A 222 -8.72 -0.21 15.56
N ILE A 223 -9.01 -1.46 15.27
CA ILE A 223 -9.49 -2.45 16.22
C ILE A 223 -8.61 -3.68 16.22
N HIS A 224 -8.44 -4.29 17.38
CA HIS A 224 -7.81 -5.59 17.52
C HIS A 224 -8.88 -6.67 17.71
N LEU A 225 -8.76 -7.79 16.99
CA LEU A 225 -9.69 -8.92 17.07
C LEU A 225 -8.95 -10.26 17.17
N GLU A 226 -9.29 -11.03 18.17
CA GLU A 226 -8.91 -12.43 18.28
C GLU A 226 -9.60 -13.30 17.21
N PRO A 227 -9.09 -14.50 16.89
CA PRO A 227 -9.76 -15.41 15.97
C PRO A 227 -11.21 -15.69 16.38
N GLY A 228 -12.16 -15.41 15.47
CA GLY A 228 -13.59 -15.55 15.70
C GLY A 228 -14.24 -14.40 16.47
N GLU A 229 -13.48 -13.48 17.03
CA GLU A 229 -14.02 -12.31 17.72
C GLU A 229 -14.74 -11.37 16.75
N GLU A 230 -15.81 -10.74 17.24
CA GLU A 230 -16.63 -9.77 16.52
C GLU A 230 -16.82 -8.51 17.35
N LYS A 231 -16.69 -7.34 16.71
CA LYS A 231 -16.97 -6.03 17.31
C LYS A 231 -17.96 -5.24 16.48
N VAL A 232 -18.80 -4.46 17.13
CA VAL A 232 -19.61 -3.41 16.49
C VAL A 232 -18.82 -2.12 16.52
N ILE A 233 -18.73 -1.47 15.36
CA ILE A 233 -18.04 -0.21 15.17
C ILE A 233 -19.06 0.85 14.81
N ASP A 234 -19.03 1.96 15.55
CA ASP A 234 -19.96 3.07 15.39
C ASP A 234 -19.24 4.29 14.83
N PHE A 235 -19.87 4.95 13.87
CA PHE A 235 -19.45 6.26 13.36
C PHE A 235 -20.58 7.25 13.46
N VAL A 236 -20.23 8.51 13.68
CA VAL A 236 -21.16 9.65 13.64
C VAL A 236 -20.65 10.62 12.59
N LEU A 237 -21.47 10.89 11.58
CA LEU A 237 -21.21 11.94 10.60
C LEU A 237 -22.00 13.18 10.99
N THR A 238 -21.32 14.26 11.27
CA THR A 238 -21.87 15.57 11.57
C THR A 238 -22.12 16.37 10.27
N PRO A 239 -22.82 17.49 10.31
CA PRO A 239 -22.98 18.34 9.13
C PRO A 239 -21.67 18.76 8.46
N GLN A 240 -20.58 18.91 9.23
CA GLN A 240 -19.26 19.25 8.71
C GLN A 240 -18.61 18.13 7.90
N GLU A 241 -18.90 16.87 8.23
CA GLU A 241 -18.40 15.72 7.49
C GLU A 241 -19.29 15.34 6.31
N LEU A 242 -20.52 15.81 6.30
CA LEU A 242 -21.50 15.58 5.24
C LEU A 242 -21.42 16.61 4.11
N GLY A 243 -20.84 17.80 4.38
CA GLY A 243 -20.77 18.94 3.46
C GLY A 243 -19.51 19.05 2.61
#